data_b152e2db08f4dcbb000d56ebfee18ea6
#
_entry.id   b152e2db08f4dcbb000d56ebfee18ea6
#
_cell.length_a   1.000
_cell.length_b   1.000
_cell.length_c   1.000
_cell.angle_alpha   90.00
_cell.angle_beta   90.00
_cell.angle_gamma   90.00
#
_symmetry.space_group_name_H-M   'P 1'
#
loop_
_entity.id
_entity.type
_entity.pdbx_description
1 polymer ?
#
loop_
_entity_poly.entity_id
_entity_poly.type
_entity_poly.pdbx_seq_one_letter_code
_entity_poly.pdbx_strand_id
1 'polypeptide(L)'
;ALDNENNNKFLKLNNEKIKAMKFDILKELQLPKDDLINYMNKLKDYIYVDEMNDLKIGGFIRWIPLKDPDEIYLTNGAILSEINVTDNGVLLNCKNFAKKHYQIKLDECLVFQKLSDQEKVLLFALDALSK
;
A
#
# COMPACT_ATOMS: atom_id res chain seq x y z
N ALA A 1 20.25 -10.15 7.17
CA ALA A 1 20.32 -8.85 7.84
C ALA A 1 19.19 -7.94 7.31
N LEU A 2 18.66 -7.12 8.19
CA LEU A 2 17.61 -6.20 7.85
C LEU A 2 18.17 -5.00 7.08
N ASP A 3 17.42 -4.55 6.09
CA ASP A 3 17.77 -3.33 5.36
C ASP A 3 17.60 -2.14 6.30
N ASN A 4 18.68 -1.40 6.53
CA ASN A 4 18.71 -0.33 7.53
C ASN A 4 17.73 0.81 7.23
N GLU A 5 17.57 1.20 5.97
CA GLU A 5 16.67 2.30 5.62
C GLU A 5 15.20 1.93 5.85
N ASN A 6 14.79 0.75 5.40
CA ASN A 6 13.42 0.28 5.60
C ASN A 6 13.12 0.06 7.08
N ASN A 7 14.08 -0.47 7.83
CA ASN A 7 13.91 -0.71 9.27
C ASN A 7 13.81 0.59 10.06
N ASN A 8 14.59 1.60 9.70
CA ASN A 8 14.51 2.91 10.37
C ASN A 8 13.12 3.52 10.22
N LYS A 9 12.50 3.35 9.07
CA LYS A 9 11.13 3.80 8.86
C LYS A 9 10.15 3.00 9.73
N PHE A 10 10.29 1.69 9.78
CA PHE A 10 9.43 0.82 10.59
C PHE A 10 9.59 1.06 12.09
N LEU A 11 10.77 1.43 12.54
CA LEU A 11 11.00 1.74 13.97
C LEU A 11 10.14 2.90 14.46
N LYS A 12 9.70 3.77 13.57
CA LYS A 12 8.82 4.90 13.89
C LYS A 12 7.34 4.57 13.73
N LEU A 13 7.02 3.35 13.29
CA LEU A 13 5.65 2.92 13.04
C LEU A 13 5.22 1.86 14.05
N ASN A 14 3.92 1.72 14.20
CA ASN A 14 3.28 0.59 14.86
C ASN A 14 1.96 0.32 14.13
N ASN A 15 1.27 -0.74 14.51
CA ASN A 15 0.02 -1.11 13.83
C ASN A 15 -1.04 -0.02 13.93
N GLU A 16 -1.11 0.68 15.05
CA GLU A 16 -2.05 1.80 15.21
C GLU A 16 -1.77 2.93 14.24
N LYS A 17 -0.51 3.33 14.10
CA LYS A 17 -0.12 4.41 13.18
C LYS A 17 -0.38 4.03 11.72
N ILE A 18 -0.08 2.79 11.35
CA ILE A 18 -0.35 2.28 10.00
C ILE A 18 -1.84 2.30 9.72
N LYS A 19 -2.64 1.84 10.67
CA LYS A 19 -4.10 1.86 10.54
C LYS A 19 -4.63 3.28 10.40
N ALA A 20 -4.12 4.21 11.21
CA ALA A 20 -4.53 5.61 11.16
C ALA A 20 -4.16 6.24 9.81
N MET A 21 -3.00 5.96 9.27
CA MET A 21 -2.57 6.45 7.96
C MET A 21 -3.51 5.97 6.85
N LYS A 22 -3.86 4.68 6.87
CA LYS A 22 -4.82 4.13 5.89
C LYS A 22 -6.20 4.77 6.04
N PHE A 23 -6.67 4.88 7.26
CA PHE A 23 -7.98 5.49 7.52
C PHE A 23 -8.02 6.94 7.03
N ASP A 24 -7.00 7.73 7.33
CA ASP A 24 -6.95 9.14 6.97
C ASP A 24 -6.96 9.32 5.44
N ILE A 25 -6.18 8.51 4.71
CA ILE A 25 -6.13 8.62 3.26
C ILE A 25 -7.42 8.14 2.61
N LEU A 26 -8.02 7.07 3.11
CA LEU A 26 -9.28 6.58 2.59
C LEU A 26 -10.44 7.54 2.89
N LYS A 27 -10.39 8.20 4.04
CA LYS A 27 -11.40 9.19 4.43
C LYS A 27 -11.46 10.36 3.44
N GLU A 28 -10.33 10.74 2.86
CA GLU A 28 -10.28 11.81 1.87
C GLU A 28 -11.09 11.49 0.61
N LEU A 29 -11.35 10.23 0.33
CA LEU A 29 -12.16 9.82 -0.81
C LEU A 29 -13.66 10.04 -0.62
N GLN A 30 -14.09 10.40 0.58
CA GLN A 30 -15.50 10.64 0.92
C GLN A 30 -16.40 9.45 0.58
N LEU A 31 -15.91 8.24 0.86
CA LEU A 31 -16.64 7.01 0.60
C LEU A 31 -17.83 6.85 1.56
N PRO A 32 -18.90 6.14 1.13
CA PRO A 32 -19.91 5.69 2.06
C PRO A 32 -19.28 4.89 3.22
N LYS A 33 -19.86 4.99 4.40
CA LYS A 33 -19.31 4.37 5.61
C LYS A 33 -19.06 2.87 5.43
N ASP A 34 -20.00 2.15 4.77
CA ASP A 34 -19.87 0.72 4.57
C ASP A 34 -18.69 0.38 3.65
N ASP A 35 -18.47 1.20 2.62
CA ASP A 35 -17.34 1.02 1.72
C ASP A 35 -16.02 1.29 2.42
N LEU A 36 -15.96 2.33 3.25
CA LEU A 36 -14.77 2.64 4.04
C LEU A 36 -14.40 1.49 4.96
N ILE A 37 -15.38 0.94 5.69
CA ILE A 37 -15.16 -0.20 6.58
C ILE A 37 -14.70 -1.42 5.79
N ASN A 38 -15.34 -1.69 4.64
CA ASN A 38 -14.98 -2.82 3.78
C ASN A 38 -13.53 -2.71 3.28
N TYR A 39 -13.12 -1.53 2.83
CA TYR A 39 -11.76 -1.32 2.34
C TYR A 39 -10.73 -1.41 3.47
N MET A 40 -11.04 -0.88 4.64
CA MET A 40 -10.17 -1.03 5.81
C MET A 40 -9.96 -2.50 6.17
N ASN A 41 -11.02 -3.32 6.10
CA ASN A 41 -10.92 -4.75 6.36
C ASN A 41 -10.09 -5.47 5.31
N LYS A 42 -10.27 -5.14 4.03
CA LYS A 42 -9.52 -5.75 2.94
C LYS A 42 -8.04 -5.36 2.96
N LEU A 43 -7.73 -4.18 3.50
CA LEU A 43 -6.37 -3.65 3.58
C LEU A 43 -5.73 -3.87 4.96
N LYS A 44 -6.27 -4.78 5.75
CA LYS A 44 -5.80 -5.04 7.11
C LYS A 44 -4.30 -5.30 7.19
N ASP A 45 -3.77 -6.09 6.26
CA ASP A 45 -2.36 -6.47 6.24
C ASP A 45 -1.53 -5.62 5.26
N TYR A 46 -2.02 -4.46 4.90
CA TYR A 46 -1.39 -3.57 3.95
C TYR A 46 -0.99 -2.26 4.58
N ILE A 47 0.04 -1.64 4.04
CA ILE A 47 0.48 -0.30 4.40
C ILE A 47 0.31 0.63 3.20
N TYR A 48 -0.16 1.86 3.44
CA TYR A 48 -0.24 2.87 2.40
C TYR A 48 1.16 3.34 2.00
N VAL A 49 1.41 3.43 0.70
CA VAL A 49 2.71 3.85 0.14
C VAL A 49 2.48 4.98 -0.85
N ASP A 50 3.11 6.12 -0.62
CA ASP A 50 3.05 7.27 -1.51
C ASP A 50 4.40 7.59 -2.15
N GLU A 51 5.47 6.91 -1.74
CA GLU A 51 6.81 7.13 -2.27
C GLU A 51 7.36 5.87 -2.95
N MET A 52 7.96 6.06 -4.13
CA MET A 52 8.53 4.98 -4.92
C MET A 52 9.53 4.14 -4.11
N ASN A 53 10.35 4.79 -3.28
CA ASN A 53 11.41 4.11 -2.53
C ASN A 53 10.88 3.14 -1.47
N ASP A 54 9.62 3.26 -1.10
CA ASP A 54 8.99 2.38 -0.12
C ASP A 54 8.36 1.14 -0.75
N LEU A 55 8.27 1.10 -2.08
CA LEU A 55 7.75 -0.04 -2.81
C LEU A 55 8.81 -1.12 -3.00
N LYS A 56 8.38 -2.38 -2.93
CA LYS A 56 9.27 -3.53 -3.10
C LYS A 56 8.88 -4.33 -4.32
N ILE A 57 9.82 -4.50 -5.26
CA ILE A 57 9.62 -5.38 -6.41
C ILE A 57 9.48 -6.82 -5.90
N GLY A 58 8.49 -7.52 -6.44
CA GLY A 58 8.10 -8.85 -5.98
C GLY A 58 7.03 -8.84 -4.89
N GLY A 59 6.74 -7.67 -4.30
CA GLY A 59 5.68 -7.52 -3.33
C GLY A 59 4.31 -7.45 -3.96
N PHE A 60 3.29 -7.84 -3.20
CA PHE A 60 1.90 -7.76 -3.65
C PHE A 60 1.34 -6.38 -3.29
N ILE A 61 0.71 -5.71 -4.26
CA ILE A 61 0.09 -4.40 -4.04
C ILE A 61 -1.37 -4.44 -4.47
N ARG A 62 -2.17 -3.60 -3.82
CA ARG A 62 -3.53 -3.26 -4.24
C ARG A 62 -3.59 -1.75 -4.41
N TRP A 63 -4.45 -1.28 -5.29
CA TRP A 63 -4.54 0.15 -5.56
C TRP A 63 -5.97 0.58 -5.81
N ILE A 64 -6.20 1.88 -5.60
CA ILE A 64 -7.47 2.54 -5.90
C ILE A 64 -7.17 3.60 -6.97
N PRO A 65 -7.66 3.42 -8.22
CA PRO A 65 -7.50 4.45 -9.24
C PRO A 65 -8.26 5.73 -8.86
N LEU A 66 -7.65 6.89 -9.13
CA LEU A 66 -8.22 8.19 -8.76
C LEU A 66 -8.66 9.01 -9.97
N LYS A 67 -8.49 8.50 -11.18
CA LYS A 67 -8.82 9.24 -12.41
C LYS A 67 -10.28 9.62 -12.53
N ASP A 68 -11.16 8.72 -12.12
CA ASP A 68 -12.60 8.94 -12.21
C ASP A 68 -13.17 9.01 -10.78
N PRO A 69 -13.53 10.20 -10.30
CA PRO A 69 -14.07 10.34 -8.94
C PRO A 69 -15.42 9.67 -8.76
N ASP A 70 -16.13 9.33 -9.85
CA ASP A 70 -17.39 8.60 -9.79
C ASP A 70 -17.20 7.09 -9.75
N GLU A 71 -15.98 6.61 -10.03
CA GLU A 71 -15.65 5.17 -10.05
C GLU A 71 -14.48 4.88 -9.13
N ILE A 72 -14.67 5.06 -7.83
CA ILE A 72 -13.68 4.74 -6.81
C ILE A 72 -13.87 3.30 -6.38
N TYR A 73 -12.86 2.47 -6.60
CA TYR A 73 -12.90 1.06 -6.21
C TYR A 73 -11.51 0.55 -5.85
N LEU A 74 -11.47 -0.44 -4.96
CA LEU A 74 -10.22 -1.11 -4.59
C LEU A 74 -10.03 -2.32 -5.51
N THR A 75 -8.90 -2.38 -6.22
CA THR A 75 -8.57 -3.51 -7.09
C THR A 75 -8.26 -4.76 -6.28
N ASN A 76 -8.27 -5.92 -6.95
CA ASN A 76 -7.84 -7.17 -6.30
C ASN A 76 -6.32 -7.24 -6.12
N GLY A 77 -5.60 -6.42 -6.86
CA GLY A 77 -4.16 -6.31 -6.72
C GLY A 77 -3.38 -7.23 -7.63
N ALA A 78 -2.06 -7.08 -7.57
CA ALA A 78 -1.12 -7.84 -8.37
C ALA A 78 0.28 -7.72 -7.77
N ILE A 79 1.20 -8.54 -8.27
CA ILE A 79 2.61 -8.48 -7.88
C ILE A 79 3.30 -7.36 -8.65
N LEU A 80 3.99 -6.47 -7.92
CA LEU A 80 4.78 -5.41 -8.52
C LEU A 80 6.03 -6.04 -9.17
N SER A 81 6.13 -5.95 -10.49
CA SER A 81 7.23 -6.56 -11.24
C SER A 81 8.32 -5.56 -11.62
N GLU A 82 7.96 -4.30 -11.83
CA GLU A 82 8.91 -3.30 -12.30
C GLU A 82 8.45 -1.89 -11.93
N ILE A 83 9.42 -1.02 -11.64
CA ILE A 83 9.17 0.40 -11.39
C ILE A 83 9.97 1.19 -12.45
N ASN A 84 9.27 2.00 -13.23
CA ASN A 84 9.89 2.84 -14.28
C ASN A 84 9.68 4.31 -13.98
N VAL A 85 10.78 5.04 -13.85
CA VAL A 85 10.73 6.50 -13.71
C VAL A 85 10.78 7.13 -15.09
N THR A 86 9.76 7.91 -15.42
CA THR A 86 9.65 8.59 -16.72
C THR A 86 9.45 10.08 -16.53
N ASP A 87 9.54 10.83 -17.63
CA ASP A 87 9.26 12.28 -17.61
C ASP A 87 7.79 12.57 -17.20
N ASN A 88 6.91 11.60 -17.38
CA ASN A 88 5.49 11.73 -17.05
C ASN A 88 5.13 11.17 -15.67
N GLY A 89 6.12 10.75 -14.90
CA GLY A 89 5.91 10.21 -13.55
C GLY A 89 6.43 8.79 -13.39
N VAL A 90 6.09 8.19 -12.25
CA VAL A 90 6.52 6.83 -11.91
C VAL A 90 5.47 5.83 -12.37
N LEU A 91 5.88 4.90 -13.23
CA LEU A 91 5.01 3.83 -13.72
C LEU A 91 5.30 2.54 -12.96
N LEU A 92 4.24 1.89 -12.52
CA LEU A 92 4.32 0.60 -11.83
C LEU A 92 3.76 -0.47 -12.75
N ASN A 93 4.60 -1.45 -13.10
CA ASN A 93 4.18 -2.61 -13.89
C ASN A 93 3.89 -3.76 -12.94
N CYS A 94 2.70 -4.31 -13.06
CA CYS A 94 2.20 -5.36 -12.16
C CYS A 94 1.70 -6.55 -12.95
N LYS A 95 1.72 -7.72 -12.31
CA LYS A 95 1.27 -8.97 -12.92
C LYS A 95 0.48 -9.77 -11.89
N ASN A 96 -0.74 -10.19 -12.26
CA ASN A 96 -1.55 -11.02 -11.37
C ASN A 96 -1.27 -12.52 -11.58
N PHE A 97 -1.90 -13.36 -10.77
CA PHE A 97 -1.71 -14.82 -10.85
C PHE A 97 -2.26 -15.42 -12.15
N ALA A 98 -3.19 -14.73 -12.83
CA ALA A 98 -3.67 -15.13 -14.15
C ALA A 98 -2.77 -14.64 -15.28
N LYS A 99 -1.59 -14.12 -14.96
CA LYS A 99 -0.58 -13.60 -15.90
C LYS A 99 -1.06 -12.36 -16.66
N LYS A 100 -2.08 -11.68 -16.15
CA LYS A 100 -2.53 -10.41 -16.70
C LYS A 100 -1.63 -9.28 -16.21
N HIS A 101 -1.22 -8.42 -17.13
CA HIS A 101 -0.32 -7.30 -16.84
C HIS A 101 -1.12 -6.01 -16.67
N TYR A 102 -0.69 -5.18 -15.71
CA TYR A 102 -1.25 -3.86 -15.46
C TYR A 102 -0.11 -2.85 -15.41
N GLN A 103 -0.38 -1.66 -15.93
CA GLN A 103 0.53 -0.53 -15.76
C GLN A 103 -0.26 0.61 -15.13
N ILE A 104 0.21 1.10 -14.00
CA ILE A 104 -0.44 2.20 -13.28
C ILE A 104 0.58 3.30 -12.99
N LYS A 105 0.10 4.53 -12.81
CA LYS A 105 0.92 5.63 -12.36
C LYS A 105 0.78 5.82 -10.86
N LEU A 106 1.92 5.91 -10.17
CA LEU A 106 1.93 6.05 -8.72
C LEU A 106 1.14 7.27 -8.23
N ASP A 107 1.24 8.39 -8.96
CA ASP A 107 0.56 9.63 -8.60
C ASP A 107 -0.93 9.69 -9.00
N GLU A 108 -1.41 8.72 -9.77
CA GLU A 108 -2.82 8.62 -10.17
C GLU A 108 -3.61 7.59 -9.39
N CYS A 109 -2.98 6.96 -8.40
CA CYS A 109 -3.59 5.89 -7.60
C CYS A 109 -3.20 6.03 -6.15
N LEU A 110 -4.07 5.53 -5.26
CA LEU A 110 -3.66 5.20 -3.90
C LEU A 110 -3.12 3.78 -3.91
N VAL A 111 -1.87 3.60 -3.50
CA VAL A 111 -1.19 2.30 -3.55
C VAL A 111 -0.97 1.78 -2.14
N PHE A 112 -1.32 0.51 -1.92
CA PHE A 112 -1.16 -0.18 -0.64
C PHE A 112 -0.33 -1.44 -0.89
N GLN A 113 0.72 -1.61 -0.08
CA GLN A 113 1.62 -2.75 -0.20
C GLN A 113 1.40 -3.73 0.93
N LYS A 114 1.33 -5.01 0.59
CA LYS A 114 1.15 -6.06 1.58
C LYS A 114 2.38 -6.18 2.47
N LEU A 115 2.15 -6.24 3.78
CA LEU A 115 3.22 -6.44 4.75
C LEU A 115 3.74 -7.86 4.65
N SER A 116 5.08 -8.01 4.69
CA SER A 116 5.71 -9.31 4.79
C SER A 116 5.55 -9.88 6.19
N ASP A 117 5.79 -11.19 6.35
CA ASP A 117 5.74 -11.83 7.66
C ASP A 117 6.77 -11.21 8.62
N GLN A 118 7.96 -10.89 8.11
CA GLN A 118 9.01 -10.22 8.89
C GLN A 118 8.55 -8.84 9.37
N GLU A 119 7.92 -8.08 8.49
CA GLU A 119 7.40 -6.75 8.84
C GLU A 119 6.29 -6.85 9.88
N LYS A 120 5.41 -7.85 9.78
CA LYS A 120 4.35 -8.08 10.77
C LYS A 120 4.93 -8.41 12.14
N VAL A 121 5.97 -9.24 12.19
CA VAL A 121 6.65 -9.60 13.44
C VAL A 121 7.30 -8.37 14.06
N LEU A 122 7.97 -7.55 13.26
CA LEU A 122 8.60 -6.32 13.72
C LEU A 122 7.56 -5.36 14.31
N LEU A 123 6.45 -5.16 13.63
CA LEU A 123 5.36 -4.29 14.10
C LEU A 123 4.75 -4.81 15.41
N PHE A 124 4.58 -6.11 15.52
CA PHE A 124 4.09 -6.72 16.76
C PHE A 124 5.02 -6.43 17.92
N ALA A 125 6.35 -6.55 17.70
CA ALA A 125 7.33 -6.24 18.73
C ALA A 125 7.31 -4.76 19.11
N LEU A 126 7.17 -3.86 18.12
CA LEU A 126 7.09 -2.42 18.38
C LEU A 126 5.82 -2.05 19.15
N ASP A 127 4.69 -2.70 18.86
CA ASP A 127 3.45 -2.49 19.60
C ASP A 127 3.62 -2.91 21.07
N ALA A 128 4.29 -4.02 21.31
CA ALA A 128 4.54 -4.50 22.67
C ALA A 128 5.43 -3.52 23.47
N LEU A 129 6.38 -2.88 22.80
CA LEU A 129 7.26 -1.89 23.44
C LEU A 129 6.57 -0.55 23.70
N SER A 130 5.47 -0.28 23.01
CA SER A 130 4.71 0.98 23.12
C SER A 130 3.70 0.98 24.25
N LYS A 131 3.47 -0.16 24.85
CA LYS A 131 2.47 -0.31 25.94
C LYS A 131 3.06 -0.08 27.31
#